data_b15f5c175f4e075df5250629ca528e5e
#
_entry.id   b15f5c175f4e075df5250629ca528e5e
#
_cell.length_a   1.000
_cell.length_b   1.000
_cell.length_c   1.000
_cell.angle_alpha   90.00
_cell.angle_beta   90.00
_cell.angle_gamma   90.00
#
_symmetry.space_group_name_H-M   'P 1'
#
loop_
_entity.id
_entity.type
_entity.pdbx_description
1 polymer ?
#
loop_
_entity_poly.entity_id
_entity_poly.type
_entity_poly.pdbx_seq_one_letter_code
_entity_poly.pdbx_strand_id
1 'polypeptide(L)'
;VLDGNAILFASERYGMRNHASWGTLEDVMIVFLNRKAYDEFRMTKEERELEKEIAALAEDKKDDKKDKDAKKEDKVEDIVVELDGIDERIIRLTPVSSNLGSAALSKDGTTLYYQASYESGMNLWKYDLEKGTPTKIGSASGRMKWDEKQGTLYVLGSRFSKMKEGGKSLESISVRGEMVMDLAAEREYMFNHVYRQEKERFYNEKMHGVDWEMLTAAYRKFLPHINNNYDFAELLSEYLGELNVSHTGSGYRAPTSRESA
;
A
#
# COMPACT_ATOMS: atom_id res chain seq x y z
N VAL A 1 13.51 0.94 1.01
CA VAL A 1 13.77 1.84 2.15
C VAL A 1 15.26 1.88 2.47
N LEU A 2 15.71 2.79 3.33
CA LEU A 2 17.12 2.91 3.74
C LEU A 2 18.07 2.98 2.53
N ASP A 3 17.80 3.94 1.64
CA ASP A 3 18.59 4.21 0.42
C ASP A 3 18.80 2.97 -0.48
N GLY A 4 17.80 2.07 -0.52
CA GLY A 4 17.84 0.85 -1.32
C GLY A 4 18.39 -0.39 -0.59
N ASN A 5 18.86 -0.26 0.64
CA ASN A 5 19.49 -1.36 1.38
C ASN A 5 18.52 -2.32 2.07
N ALA A 6 17.21 -2.01 2.07
CA ALA A 6 16.21 -2.87 2.69
C ALA A 6 14.85 -2.81 1.98
N ILE A 7 14.06 -3.87 2.14
CA ILE A 7 12.69 -3.98 1.65
C ILE A 7 11.75 -4.11 2.85
N LEU A 8 10.74 -3.22 2.90
CA LEU A 8 9.65 -3.28 3.87
C LEU A 8 8.48 -4.04 3.24
N PHE A 9 7.90 -4.99 3.95
CA PHE A 9 6.81 -5.82 3.43
C PHE A 9 5.87 -6.29 4.56
N ALA A 10 4.64 -6.65 4.21
CA ALA A 10 3.70 -7.29 5.11
C ALA A 10 3.87 -8.81 5.05
N SER A 11 3.67 -9.49 6.18
CA SER A 11 3.78 -10.94 6.29
C SER A 11 2.81 -11.52 7.30
N GLU A 12 2.21 -12.63 6.94
CA GLU A 12 1.32 -13.43 7.79
C GLU A 12 2.09 -14.42 8.71
N ARG A 13 3.42 -14.39 8.69
CA ARG A 13 4.27 -15.42 9.34
C ARG A 13 3.98 -15.61 10.82
N TYR A 14 3.67 -14.54 11.53
CA TYR A 14 3.40 -14.57 12.98
C TYR A 14 1.95 -14.30 13.33
N GLY A 15 1.12 -14.01 12.33
CA GLY A 15 -0.27 -13.66 12.51
C GLY A 15 -1.17 -14.88 12.77
N MET A 16 -2.22 -14.64 13.52
CA MET A 16 -3.27 -15.64 13.72
C MET A 16 -4.11 -15.77 12.46
N ARG A 17 -4.29 -16.97 11.96
CA ARG A 17 -5.19 -17.27 10.85
C ARG A 17 -6.64 -17.23 11.30
N ASN A 18 -7.47 -16.57 10.52
CA ASN A 18 -8.91 -16.63 10.68
C ASN A 18 -9.47 -17.99 10.21
N HIS A 19 -10.68 -18.30 10.66
CA HIS A 19 -11.37 -19.53 10.27
C HIS A 19 -11.54 -19.60 8.74
N ALA A 20 -11.40 -20.79 8.18
CA ALA A 20 -11.65 -21.09 6.76
C ALA A 20 -10.90 -20.22 5.75
N SER A 21 -9.69 -19.78 6.03
CA SER A 21 -8.86 -18.96 5.12
C SER A 21 -9.41 -17.55 4.83
N TRP A 22 -10.25 -17.03 5.69
CA TRP A 22 -10.82 -15.67 5.57
C TRP A 22 -9.84 -14.56 5.99
N GLY A 23 -8.56 -14.76 5.70
CA GLY A 23 -7.50 -13.84 6.01
C GLY A 23 -6.71 -14.21 7.26
N THR A 24 -5.66 -13.50 7.46
CA THR A 24 -4.70 -13.69 8.56
C THR A 24 -4.33 -12.32 9.10
N LEU A 25 -4.02 -12.22 10.38
CA LEU A 25 -3.38 -11.04 10.91
C LEU A 25 -1.95 -10.96 10.36
N GLU A 26 -1.48 -9.75 10.11
CA GLU A 26 -0.20 -9.50 9.46
C GLU A 26 0.72 -8.66 10.33
N ASP A 27 1.99 -8.70 10.01
CA ASP A 27 3.06 -7.91 10.58
C ASP A 27 3.81 -7.14 9.51
N VAL A 28 4.32 -5.97 9.88
CA VAL A 28 5.32 -5.28 9.06
C VAL A 28 6.68 -5.90 9.34
N MET A 29 7.30 -6.38 8.28
CA MET A 29 8.62 -6.99 8.28
C MET A 29 9.59 -6.14 7.47
N ILE A 30 10.86 -6.22 7.78
CA ILE A 30 11.93 -5.65 6.97
C ILE A 30 12.98 -6.73 6.69
N VAL A 31 13.44 -6.82 5.44
CA VAL A 31 14.59 -7.63 5.05
C VAL A 31 15.72 -6.72 4.58
N PHE A 32 16.93 -6.95 5.08
CA PHE A 32 18.11 -6.20 4.70
C PHE A 32 18.85 -6.93 3.58
N LEU A 33 19.17 -6.20 2.52
CA LEU A 33 19.79 -6.74 1.32
C LEU A 33 21.29 -7.08 1.53
N ASN A 34 21.93 -6.44 2.50
CA ASN A 34 23.32 -6.71 2.86
C ASN A 34 23.53 -6.72 4.37
N ARG A 35 24.62 -7.34 4.81
CA ARG A 35 24.95 -7.52 6.22
C ARG A 35 25.24 -6.18 6.91
N LYS A 36 25.92 -5.29 6.22
CA LYS A 36 26.27 -3.97 6.76
C LYS A 36 25.03 -3.20 7.21
N ALA A 37 24.03 -3.06 6.31
CA ALA A 37 22.79 -2.36 6.64
C ALA A 37 22.01 -3.03 7.78
N TYR A 38 22.05 -4.36 7.86
CA TYR A 38 21.44 -5.10 8.97
C TYR A 38 22.11 -4.80 10.30
N ASP A 39 23.44 -4.82 10.35
CA ASP A 39 24.20 -4.57 11.57
C ASP A 39 24.02 -3.10 12.02
N GLU A 40 24.09 -2.13 11.10
CA GLU A 40 23.82 -0.71 11.35
C GLU A 40 22.42 -0.46 11.93
N PHE A 41 21.39 -1.15 11.38
CA PHE A 41 20.03 -1.00 11.88
C PHE A 41 19.87 -1.51 13.32
N ARG A 42 20.61 -2.53 13.70
CA ARG A 42 20.56 -3.15 15.04
C ARG A 42 21.38 -2.44 16.10
N MET A 43 22.22 -1.50 15.71
CA MET A 43 23.02 -0.73 16.67
C MET A 43 22.14 -0.03 17.70
N THR A 44 22.61 -0.01 18.93
CA THR A 44 22.05 0.83 19.98
C THR A 44 22.32 2.31 19.67
N LYS A 45 21.66 3.19 20.40
CA LYS A 45 21.88 4.63 20.24
C LYS A 45 23.32 5.00 20.54
N GLU A 46 23.91 4.43 21.58
CA GLU A 46 25.28 4.64 22.01
C GLU A 46 26.28 4.16 20.95
N GLU A 47 26.05 3.01 20.34
CA GLU A 47 26.90 2.50 19.26
C GLU A 47 26.85 3.40 18.03
N ARG A 48 25.67 3.91 17.64
CA ARG A 48 25.52 4.86 16.52
C ARG A 48 26.20 6.21 16.80
N GLU A 49 26.13 6.71 18.04
CA GLU A 49 26.82 7.94 18.44
C GLU A 49 28.33 7.73 18.36
N LEU A 50 28.86 6.62 18.86
CA LEU A 50 30.25 6.27 18.80
C LEU A 50 30.77 6.13 17.36
N GLU A 51 30.01 5.48 16.48
CA GLU A 51 30.37 5.39 15.05
C GLU A 51 30.48 6.77 14.39
N LYS A 52 29.52 7.66 14.68
CA LYS A 52 29.55 9.04 14.17
C LYS A 52 30.78 9.80 14.66
N GLU A 53 31.16 9.63 15.92
CA GLU A 53 32.37 10.25 16.46
C GLU A 53 33.65 9.69 15.79
N ILE A 54 33.71 8.38 15.59
CA ILE A 54 34.84 7.72 14.89
C ILE A 54 34.92 8.20 13.43
N ALA A 55 33.78 8.31 12.73
CA ALA A 55 33.73 8.81 11.36
C ALA A 55 34.19 10.28 11.26
N ALA A 56 33.75 11.14 12.18
CA ALA A 56 34.17 12.53 12.25
C ALA A 56 35.67 12.66 12.48
N LEU A 57 36.25 11.89 13.41
CA LEU A 57 37.69 11.86 13.67
C LEU A 57 38.50 11.33 12.47
N ALA A 58 37.91 10.48 11.65
CA ALA A 58 38.53 9.98 10.42
C ALA A 58 38.50 11.00 9.28
N GLU A 59 37.46 11.84 9.22
CA GLU A 59 37.34 12.93 8.25
C GLU A 59 38.30 14.09 8.56
N ASP A 60 38.43 14.49 9.83
CA ASP A 60 39.38 15.53 10.27
C ASP A 60 40.84 15.18 9.89
N LYS A 61 41.19 13.89 9.84
CA LYS A 61 42.52 13.43 9.40
C LYS A 61 42.68 13.45 7.87
N LYS A 62 41.61 13.59 7.08
CA LYS A 62 41.64 13.64 5.60
C LYS A 62 41.66 15.06 5.03
N ASP A 63 41.23 16.06 5.80
CA ASP A 63 41.08 17.43 5.31
C ASP A 63 42.46 18.19 5.18
N ASP A 64 43.53 17.64 5.71
CA ASP A 64 44.88 18.19 5.51
C ASP A 64 45.46 17.95 4.09
N LYS A 65 44.72 17.33 3.17
CA LYS A 65 45.18 16.98 1.82
C LYS A 65 44.11 17.03 0.72
N LYS A 66 43.27 18.06 0.63
CA LYS A 66 42.46 18.22 -0.60
C LYS A 66 42.16 19.67 -0.96
N ASP A 67 42.53 20.01 -2.19
CA ASP A 67 42.11 21.18 -2.95
C ASP A 67 40.57 21.30 -2.99
N LYS A 68 40.10 22.50 -2.69
CA LYS A 68 38.68 22.89 -2.82
C LYS A 68 38.42 23.17 -4.29
N ASP A 69 37.77 22.26 -4.98
CA ASP A 69 36.84 22.52 -6.09
C ASP A 69 36.47 21.19 -6.79
N ALA A 70 35.53 20.46 -6.18
CA ALA A 70 34.75 19.50 -6.93
C ALA A 70 33.32 19.50 -6.36
N LYS A 71 32.35 19.97 -7.17
CA LYS A 71 30.93 19.70 -6.94
C LYS A 71 30.77 18.18 -6.78
N LYS A 72 30.41 17.73 -5.60
CA LYS A 72 29.91 16.36 -5.40
C LYS A 72 28.64 16.23 -6.22
N GLU A 73 28.73 15.61 -7.39
CA GLU A 73 27.56 14.97 -8.01
C GLU A 73 27.12 13.85 -7.06
N ASP A 74 25.86 13.83 -6.70
CA ASP A 74 25.25 12.74 -5.93
C ASP A 74 25.34 11.46 -6.79
N LYS A 75 26.45 10.75 -6.68
CA LYS A 75 26.59 9.43 -7.27
C LYS A 75 25.66 8.50 -6.49
N VAL A 76 24.60 8.03 -7.13
CA VAL A 76 23.79 6.93 -6.62
C VAL A 76 24.70 5.70 -6.55
N GLU A 77 24.93 5.20 -5.35
CA GLU A 77 25.71 3.97 -5.14
C GLU A 77 24.89 2.77 -5.61
N ASP A 78 25.56 1.78 -6.20
CA ASP A 78 24.91 0.54 -6.61
C ASP A 78 24.38 -0.23 -5.41
N ILE A 79 23.18 -0.78 -5.53
CA ILE A 79 22.58 -1.61 -4.48
C ILE A 79 23.31 -2.94 -4.43
N VAL A 80 23.89 -3.26 -3.27
CA VAL A 80 24.54 -4.53 -3.01
C VAL A 80 23.54 -5.52 -2.42
N VAL A 81 23.35 -6.67 -3.08
CA VAL A 81 22.47 -7.74 -2.61
C VAL A 81 23.29 -8.98 -2.29
N GLU A 82 23.34 -9.33 -1.01
CA GLU A 82 23.95 -10.56 -0.50
C GLU A 82 22.86 -11.58 -0.26
N LEU A 83 22.73 -12.59 -1.12
CA LEU A 83 21.67 -13.60 -1.01
C LEU A 83 21.96 -14.62 0.10
N ASP A 84 23.22 -14.89 0.36
CA ASP A 84 23.62 -15.85 1.39
C ASP A 84 23.20 -15.35 2.78
N GLY A 85 22.45 -16.16 3.53
CA GLY A 85 21.93 -15.82 4.84
C GLY A 85 20.92 -14.65 4.86
N ILE A 86 20.23 -14.34 3.77
CA ILE A 86 19.26 -13.24 3.70
C ILE A 86 18.06 -13.46 4.63
N ASP A 87 17.68 -14.70 4.85
CA ASP A 87 16.60 -15.11 5.78
C ASP A 87 16.92 -14.80 7.24
N GLU A 88 18.18 -14.75 7.62
CA GLU A 88 18.65 -14.33 8.94
C GLU A 88 18.58 -12.81 9.14
N ARG A 89 18.44 -12.05 8.06
CA ARG A 89 18.37 -10.58 8.06
C ARG A 89 16.93 -10.05 7.93
N ILE A 90 15.96 -10.85 8.35
CA ILE A 90 14.55 -10.45 8.41
C ILE A 90 14.18 -10.10 9.84
N ILE A 91 13.64 -8.90 10.04
CA ILE A 91 13.19 -8.41 11.35
C ILE A 91 11.70 -8.09 11.31
N ARG A 92 10.97 -8.50 12.35
CA ARG A 92 9.61 -8.05 12.61
C ARG A 92 9.65 -6.67 13.25
N LEU A 93 8.93 -5.70 12.66
CA LEU A 93 8.90 -4.32 13.16
C LEU A 93 7.65 -4.02 14.00
N THR A 94 6.51 -4.62 13.71
CA THR A 94 5.29 -4.40 14.51
C THR A 94 5.33 -5.15 15.83
N PRO A 95 4.86 -4.54 16.94
CA PRO A 95 4.85 -5.19 18.25
C PRO A 95 3.85 -6.34 18.33
N VAL A 96 2.74 -6.25 17.61
CA VAL A 96 1.68 -7.27 17.55
C VAL A 96 1.11 -7.37 16.15
N SER A 97 0.66 -8.56 15.77
CA SER A 97 -0.03 -8.80 14.49
C SER A 97 -1.42 -8.17 14.50
N SER A 98 -1.85 -7.65 13.37
CA SER A 98 -3.15 -6.99 13.22
C SER A 98 -3.66 -7.02 11.78
N ASN A 99 -4.87 -6.55 11.56
CA ASN A 99 -5.29 -6.19 10.21
C ASN A 99 -4.47 -4.96 9.80
N LEU A 100 -3.52 -5.16 8.89
CA LEU A 100 -2.63 -4.11 8.40
C LEU A 100 -3.21 -3.43 7.16
N GLY A 101 -2.90 -2.14 7.04
CA GLY A 101 -2.97 -1.40 5.78
C GLY A 101 -1.57 -1.14 5.23
N SER A 102 -1.30 0.09 4.87
CA SER A 102 0.01 0.51 4.37
C SER A 102 1.01 0.75 5.51
N ALA A 103 2.29 0.57 5.22
CA ALA A 103 3.39 0.90 6.13
C ALA A 103 4.45 1.75 5.43
N ALA A 104 5.17 2.56 6.20
CA ALA A 104 6.26 3.39 5.75
C ALA A 104 7.30 3.56 6.87
N LEU A 105 8.57 3.53 6.52
CA LEU A 105 9.67 3.74 7.47
C LEU A 105 10.23 5.15 7.30
N SER A 106 10.63 5.80 8.39
CA SER A 106 11.37 7.07 8.33
C SER A 106 12.71 6.90 7.61
N LYS A 107 13.27 8.01 7.13
CA LYS A 107 14.51 7.98 6.36
C LYS A 107 15.67 7.39 7.17
N ASP A 108 15.75 7.73 8.44
CA ASP A 108 16.76 7.26 9.39
C ASP A 108 16.53 5.85 9.93
N GLY A 109 15.40 5.23 9.57
CA GLY A 109 15.05 3.88 10.02
C GLY A 109 14.58 3.76 11.47
N THR A 110 14.40 4.87 12.20
CA THR A 110 14.08 4.84 13.64
C THR A 110 12.60 4.79 13.94
N THR A 111 11.76 5.19 12.98
CA THR A 111 10.32 5.30 13.18
C THR A 111 9.55 4.56 12.09
N LEU A 112 8.71 3.62 12.50
CA LEU A 112 7.74 2.95 11.64
C LEU A 112 6.39 3.70 11.72
N TYR A 113 5.86 4.07 10.56
CA TYR A 113 4.47 4.50 10.40
C TYR A 113 3.69 3.36 9.76
N TYR A 114 2.58 2.95 10.37
CA TYR A 114 1.78 1.86 9.84
C TYR A 114 0.30 2.02 10.15
N GLN A 115 -0.53 1.49 9.31
CA GLN A 115 -1.97 1.47 9.49
C GLN A 115 -2.38 0.11 10.05
N ALA A 116 -3.07 0.15 11.17
CA ALA A 116 -3.54 -1.06 11.83
C ALA A 116 -4.90 -0.84 12.51
N SER A 117 -5.69 -1.91 12.56
CA SER A 117 -6.95 -1.96 13.27
C SER A 117 -6.81 -2.82 14.53
N TYR A 118 -6.51 -2.18 15.66
CA TYR A 118 -6.40 -2.86 16.96
C TYR A 118 -7.72 -2.88 17.74
N GLU A 119 -8.52 -1.83 17.58
CA GLU A 119 -9.80 -1.68 18.29
C GLU A 119 -10.95 -1.52 17.31
N SER A 120 -11.21 -0.29 16.89
CA SER A 120 -12.25 0.03 15.93
C SER A 120 -11.70 0.86 14.78
N GLY A 121 -11.89 0.38 13.56
CA GLY A 121 -11.48 1.06 12.33
C GLY A 121 -9.96 1.11 12.14
N MET A 122 -9.56 1.50 10.95
CA MET A 122 -8.16 1.62 10.57
C MET A 122 -7.58 2.95 11.09
N ASN A 123 -6.48 2.88 11.79
CA ASN A 123 -5.77 4.03 12.34
C ASN A 123 -4.32 4.05 11.90
N LEU A 124 -3.75 5.25 11.74
CA LEU A 124 -2.33 5.45 11.58
C LEU A 124 -1.65 5.43 12.95
N TRP A 125 -0.62 4.63 13.07
CA TRP A 125 0.23 4.51 14.23
C TRP A 125 1.66 4.94 13.88
N LYS A 126 2.31 5.57 14.83
CA LYS A 126 3.74 5.85 14.85
C LYS A 126 4.38 4.94 15.88
N TYR A 127 5.40 4.18 15.50
CA TYR A 127 6.12 3.29 16.38
C TYR A 127 7.60 3.69 16.42
N ASP A 128 8.05 4.15 17.57
CA ASP A 128 9.45 4.42 17.84
C ASP A 128 10.16 3.08 18.05
N LEU A 129 11.00 2.70 17.10
CA LEU A 129 11.65 1.38 17.07
C LEU A 129 12.73 1.26 18.14
N GLU A 130 13.33 2.37 18.59
CA GLU A 130 14.33 2.37 19.66
C GLU A 130 13.69 2.22 21.03
N LYS A 131 12.58 2.93 21.27
CA LYS A 131 11.87 2.90 22.57
C LYS A 131 10.83 1.82 22.67
N GLY A 132 10.46 1.18 21.56
CA GLY A 132 9.40 0.18 21.54
C GLY A 132 8.01 0.75 21.86
N THR A 133 7.74 2.04 21.55
CA THR A 133 6.53 2.73 21.99
C THR A 133 5.63 3.08 20.81
N PRO A 134 4.42 2.46 20.71
CA PRO A 134 3.42 2.84 19.71
C PRO A 134 2.62 4.06 20.16
N THR A 135 2.34 4.96 19.23
CA THR A 135 1.52 6.14 19.43
C THR A 135 0.48 6.23 18.33
N LYS A 136 -0.80 6.34 18.70
CA LYS A 136 -1.89 6.55 17.75
C LYS A 136 -1.88 7.99 17.25
N ILE A 137 -1.87 8.18 15.93
CA ILE A 137 -1.92 9.49 15.28
C ILE A 137 -3.36 9.89 14.97
N GLY A 138 -4.14 8.96 14.42
CA GLY A 138 -5.53 9.23 14.09
C GLY A 138 -6.09 8.24 13.09
N SER A 139 -7.38 8.39 12.77
CA SER A 139 -8.04 7.54 11.78
C SER A 139 -7.51 7.84 10.38
N ALA A 140 -7.00 6.82 9.72
CA ALA A 140 -6.51 6.90 8.35
C ALA A 140 -6.48 5.52 7.71
N SER A 141 -6.87 5.45 6.43
CA SER A 141 -6.73 4.27 5.60
C SER A 141 -6.38 4.69 4.18
N GLY A 142 -5.59 3.88 3.50
CA GLY A 142 -5.15 4.10 2.15
C GLY A 142 -3.64 3.95 1.99
N ARG A 143 -3.16 4.14 0.76
CA ARG A 143 -1.74 4.00 0.46
C ARG A 143 -0.93 5.12 1.09
N MET A 144 0.13 4.78 1.81
CA MET A 144 1.09 5.74 2.31
C MET A 144 2.26 5.93 1.33
N LYS A 145 2.68 7.19 1.18
CA LYS A 145 3.82 7.55 0.34
C LYS A 145 4.54 8.75 0.94
N TRP A 146 5.85 8.65 1.06
CA TRP A 146 6.71 9.79 1.34
C TRP A 146 6.86 10.70 0.12
N ASP A 147 7.07 11.99 0.34
CA ASP A 147 7.65 12.86 -0.68
C ASP A 147 9.11 12.45 -0.99
N GLU A 148 9.69 13.03 -2.05
CA GLU A 148 11.06 12.68 -2.49
C GLU A 148 12.12 12.93 -1.41
N LYS A 149 11.90 13.93 -0.55
CA LYS A 149 12.83 14.29 0.54
C LYS A 149 12.53 13.53 1.83
N GLN A 150 11.49 12.73 1.85
CA GLN A 150 10.96 12.01 3.03
C GLN A 150 10.63 12.93 4.22
N GLY A 151 10.30 14.18 3.94
CA GLY A 151 9.89 15.15 4.96
C GLY A 151 8.39 15.19 5.22
N THR A 152 7.58 14.66 4.30
CA THR A 152 6.12 14.63 4.39
C THR A 152 5.58 13.27 4.00
N LEU A 153 4.81 12.67 4.89
CA LEU A 153 4.08 11.43 4.65
C LEU A 153 2.66 11.75 4.17
N TYR A 154 2.31 11.26 3.00
CA TYR A 154 0.96 11.33 2.44
C TYR A 154 0.20 10.04 2.68
N VAL A 155 -1.09 10.16 3.00
CA VAL A 155 -2.04 9.04 3.06
C VAL A 155 -3.10 9.27 1.99
N LEU A 156 -3.12 8.39 1.00
CA LEU A 156 -3.94 8.48 -0.20
C LEU A 156 -5.01 7.38 -0.17
N GLY A 157 -6.20 7.74 0.29
CA GLY A 157 -7.36 6.87 0.38
C GLY A 157 -8.63 7.59 -0.02
N SER A 158 -9.76 7.23 0.57
CA SER A 158 -11.04 7.94 0.37
C SER A 158 -10.97 9.40 0.83
N ARG A 159 -10.05 9.69 1.75
CA ARG A 159 -9.67 11.04 2.18
C ARG A 159 -8.17 11.18 2.04
N PHE A 160 -7.73 12.26 1.43
CA PHE A 160 -6.31 12.57 1.32
C PHE A 160 -5.86 13.34 2.55
N SER A 161 -4.76 12.92 3.10
CA SER A 161 -4.13 13.60 4.24
C SER A 161 -2.61 13.55 4.14
N LYS A 162 -1.96 14.42 4.89
CA LYS A 162 -0.52 14.50 4.98
C LYS A 162 -0.08 14.77 6.42
N MET A 163 1.16 14.46 6.71
CA MET A 163 1.80 14.73 7.98
C MET A 163 3.29 14.96 7.74
N LYS A 164 3.88 15.95 8.41
CA LYS A 164 5.35 16.07 8.44
C LYS A 164 5.96 14.91 9.21
N GLU A 165 7.18 14.54 8.86
CA GLU A 165 7.93 13.56 9.61
C GLU A 165 7.97 13.95 11.10
N GLY A 166 7.82 12.98 11.99
CA GLY A 166 7.74 13.23 13.43
C GLY A 166 6.46 13.89 13.92
N GLY A 167 5.54 14.27 13.02
CA GLY A 167 4.26 14.90 13.35
C GLY A 167 3.39 14.09 14.31
N LYS A 168 2.43 14.77 14.92
CA LYS A 168 1.50 14.19 15.92
C LYS A 168 0.07 14.10 15.42
N SER A 169 -0.24 14.68 14.26
CA SER A 169 -1.59 14.73 13.67
C SER A 169 -1.54 14.76 12.17
N LEU A 170 -2.61 14.27 11.55
CA LEU A 170 -2.83 14.36 10.11
C LEU A 170 -3.53 15.67 9.75
N GLU A 171 -3.08 16.30 8.67
CA GLU A 171 -3.75 17.41 8.01
C GLU A 171 -4.55 16.88 6.82
N SER A 172 -5.82 17.24 6.72
CA SER A 172 -6.65 16.87 5.57
C SER A 172 -6.27 17.69 4.34
N ILE A 173 -6.17 17.03 3.19
CA ILE A 173 -6.01 17.66 1.89
C ILE A 173 -7.38 17.68 1.21
N SER A 174 -7.94 18.88 1.05
CA SER A 174 -9.21 19.04 0.35
C SER A 174 -8.99 19.01 -1.17
N VAL A 175 -9.59 18.04 -1.82
CA VAL A 175 -9.68 17.96 -3.27
C VAL A 175 -11.14 18.17 -3.65
N ARG A 176 -11.40 19.15 -4.49
CA ARG A 176 -12.74 19.43 -5.01
C ARG A 176 -12.68 19.46 -6.53
N GLY A 177 -13.66 18.88 -7.15
CA GLY A 177 -13.83 18.90 -8.60
C GLY A 177 -15.28 18.57 -8.94
N GLU A 178 -15.74 19.08 -10.05
CA GLU A 178 -17.03 18.76 -10.63
C GLU A 178 -16.78 18.05 -11.96
N MET A 179 -17.55 17.02 -12.22
CA MET A 179 -17.50 16.25 -13.46
C MET A 179 -18.93 15.99 -13.93
N VAL A 180 -19.16 16.31 -15.19
CA VAL A 180 -20.40 15.91 -15.85
C VAL A 180 -20.26 14.49 -16.35
N MET A 181 -21.16 13.62 -15.94
CA MET A 181 -21.17 12.23 -16.32
C MET A 181 -22.38 11.90 -17.18
N ASP A 182 -22.15 11.23 -18.32
CA ASP A 182 -23.21 10.58 -19.09
C ASP A 182 -23.37 9.14 -18.54
N LEU A 183 -24.36 8.96 -17.70
CA LEU A 183 -24.60 7.68 -17.03
C LEU A 183 -25.03 6.56 -17.99
N ALA A 184 -25.61 6.89 -19.14
CA ALA A 184 -25.96 5.91 -20.14
C ALA A 184 -24.72 5.39 -20.86
N ALA A 185 -23.85 6.32 -21.30
CA ALA A 185 -22.58 5.98 -21.91
C ALA A 185 -21.64 5.25 -20.93
N GLU A 186 -21.66 5.61 -19.64
CA GLU A 186 -20.90 4.92 -18.60
C GLU A 186 -21.35 3.46 -18.46
N ARG A 187 -22.66 3.18 -18.39
CA ARG A 187 -23.19 1.81 -18.32
C ARG A 187 -22.82 1.00 -19.55
N GLU A 188 -22.90 1.59 -20.73
CA GLU A 188 -22.50 0.93 -21.96
C GLU A 188 -20.98 0.60 -21.95
N TYR A 189 -20.15 1.54 -21.50
CA TYR A 189 -18.72 1.30 -21.34
C TYR A 189 -18.43 0.17 -20.35
N MET A 190 -19.08 0.17 -19.17
CA MET A 190 -18.91 -0.87 -18.15
C MET A 190 -19.35 -2.24 -18.66
N PHE A 191 -20.47 -2.33 -19.37
CA PHE A 191 -20.93 -3.58 -19.99
C PHE A 191 -19.90 -4.12 -21.00
N ASN A 192 -19.41 -3.25 -21.87
CA ASN A 192 -18.34 -3.59 -22.82
C ASN A 192 -17.03 -3.99 -22.13
N HIS A 193 -16.73 -3.38 -20.99
CA HIS A 193 -15.56 -3.75 -20.20
C HIS A 193 -15.71 -5.17 -19.63
N VAL A 194 -16.85 -5.50 -19.02
CA VAL A 194 -17.16 -6.85 -18.52
C VAL A 194 -17.03 -7.88 -19.65
N TYR A 195 -17.68 -7.63 -20.79
CA TYR A 195 -17.57 -8.50 -21.96
C TYR A 195 -16.12 -8.83 -22.33
N ARG A 196 -15.26 -7.79 -22.45
CA ARG A 196 -13.85 -7.97 -22.82
C ARG A 196 -13.05 -8.69 -21.74
N GLN A 197 -13.28 -8.35 -20.46
CA GLN A 197 -12.52 -8.96 -19.36
C GLN A 197 -12.83 -10.45 -19.25
N GLU A 198 -14.10 -10.84 -19.35
CA GLU A 198 -14.47 -12.25 -19.33
C GLU A 198 -13.90 -12.99 -20.53
N LYS A 199 -14.05 -12.43 -21.74
CA LYS A 199 -13.50 -13.05 -22.97
C LYS A 199 -11.99 -13.28 -22.89
N GLU A 200 -11.24 -12.35 -22.28
CA GLU A 200 -9.78 -12.40 -22.25
C GLU A 200 -9.23 -13.20 -21.07
N ARG A 201 -9.97 -13.28 -19.94
CA ARG A 201 -9.44 -13.77 -18.68
C ARG A 201 -10.18 -14.95 -18.08
N PHE A 202 -11.33 -15.34 -18.64
CA PHE A 202 -12.04 -16.49 -18.14
C PHE A 202 -11.16 -17.74 -18.22
N TYR A 203 -11.09 -18.51 -17.16
CA TYR A 203 -10.14 -19.63 -17.03
C TYR A 203 -10.35 -20.75 -18.06
N ASN A 204 -11.56 -20.88 -18.61
CA ASN A 204 -11.90 -21.84 -19.66
C ASN A 204 -12.04 -21.13 -20.99
N GLU A 205 -11.09 -21.34 -21.90
CA GLU A 205 -11.06 -20.73 -23.25
C GLU A 205 -12.35 -20.94 -24.05
N LYS A 206 -13.07 -22.02 -23.79
CA LYS A 206 -14.34 -22.37 -24.46
C LYS A 206 -15.55 -21.80 -23.74
N MET A 207 -15.38 -20.93 -22.74
CA MET A 207 -16.46 -20.29 -21.97
C MET A 207 -17.52 -21.29 -21.47
N HIS A 208 -17.13 -22.50 -21.05
CA HIS A 208 -18.00 -23.62 -20.70
C HIS A 208 -18.96 -24.07 -21.82
N GLY A 209 -18.63 -23.77 -23.07
CA GLY A 209 -19.49 -24.04 -24.23
C GLY A 209 -20.56 -23.00 -24.49
N VAL A 210 -20.51 -21.88 -23.78
CA VAL A 210 -21.43 -20.75 -23.95
C VAL A 210 -21.03 -19.92 -25.15
N ASP A 211 -21.96 -19.56 -26.01
CA ASP A 211 -21.77 -18.58 -27.08
C ASP A 211 -21.79 -17.16 -26.48
N TRP A 212 -20.61 -16.72 -26.01
CA TRP A 212 -20.44 -15.43 -25.34
C TRP A 212 -20.79 -14.23 -26.19
N GLU A 213 -20.55 -14.31 -27.50
CA GLU A 213 -20.92 -13.25 -28.46
C GLU A 213 -22.44 -13.11 -28.62
N MET A 214 -23.10 -14.23 -28.77
CA MET A 214 -24.57 -14.27 -28.90
C MET A 214 -25.23 -13.75 -27.65
N LEU A 215 -24.80 -14.19 -26.46
CA LEU A 215 -25.31 -13.71 -25.18
C LEU A 215 -25.04 -12.22 -24.98
N THR A 216 -23.82 -11.76 -25.28
CA THR A 216 -23.49 -10.33 -25.21
C THR A 216 -24.46 -9.50 -26.08
N ALA A 217 -24.73 -9.95 -27.30
CA ALA A 217 -25.67 -9.25 -28.21
C ALA A 217 -27.10 -9.27 -27.67
N ALA A 218 -27.53 -10.35 -27.02
CA ALA A 218 -28.85 -10.47 -26.41
C ALA A 218 -29.02 -9.51 -25.21
N TYR A 219 -28.09 -9.53 -24.27
CA TYR A 219 -28.15 -8.70 -23.06
C TYR A 219 -27.95 -7.21 -23.35
N ARG A 220 -27.13 -6.86 -24.34
CA ARG A 220 -26.96 -5.47 -24.78
C ARG A 220 -28.27 -4.75 -25.15
N LYS A 221 -29.26 -5.45 -25.63
CA LYS A 221 -30.57 -4.88 -26.02
C LYS A 221 -31.32 -4.26 -24.85
N PHE A 222 -31.00 -4.64 -23.62
CA PHE A 222 -31.61 -4.11 -22.42
C PHE A 222 -31.01 -2.78 -21.96
N LEU A 223 -29.75 -2.49 -22.33
CA LEU A 223 -29.03 -1.29 -21.86
C LEU A 223 -29.80 0.03 -22.08
N PRO A 224 -30.44 0.29 -23.24
CA PRO A 224 -31.17 1.52 -23.44
C PRO A 224 -32.39 1.69 -22.51
N HIS A 225 -32.87 0.59 -21.90
CA HIS A 225 -34.02 0.59 -21.01
C HIS A 225 -33.66 0.71 -19.53
N ILE A 226 -32.35 0.68 -19.21
CA ILE A 226 -31.87 0.75 -17.85
C ILE A 226 -31.50 2.20 -17.49
N ASN A 227 -32.14 2.73 -16.46
CA ASN A 227 -31.97 4.11 -16.04
C ASN A 227 -31.33 4.27 -14.65
N ASN A 228 -31.06 3.17 -13.95
CA ASN A 228 -30.45 3.17 -12.63
C ASN A 228 -29.38 2.06 -12.48
N ASN A 229 -28.54 2.17 -11.45
CA ASN A 229 -27.45 1.22 -11.26
C ASN A 229 -27.85 -0.07 -10.53
N TYR A 230 -29.03 -0.12 -9.89
CA TYR A 230 -29.55 -1.37 -9.33
C TYR A 230 -29.93 -2.33 -10.44
N ASP A 231 -30.76 -1.88 -11.39
CA ASP A 231 -31.16 -2.69 -12.56
C ASP A 231 -29.95 -3.04 -13.44
N PHE A 232 -28.97 -2.14 -13.53
CA PHE A 232 -27.73 -2.43 -14.25
C PHE A 232 -26.91 -3.53 -13.57
N ALA A 233 -26.81 -3.53 -12.23
CA ALA A 233 -26.13 -4.59 -11.50
C ALA A 233 -26.85 -5.93 -11.64
N GLU A 234 -28.19 -5.94 -11.65
CA GLU A 234 -29.01 -7.12 -11.90
C GLU A 234 -28.75 -7.68 -13.30
N LEU A 235 -28.81 -6.82 -14.34
CA LEU A 235 -28.48 -7.21 -15.71
C LEU A 235 -27.11 -7.87 -15.80
N LEU A 236 -26.08 -7.28 -15.15
CA LEU A 236 -24.73 -7.84 -15.15
C LEU A 236 -24.67 -9.18 -14.40
N SER A 237 -25.43 -9.33 -13.31
CA SER A 237 -25.49 -10.58 -12.56
C SER A 237 -26.09 -11.71 -13.35
N GLU A 238 -27.20 -11.44 -14.05
CA GLU A 238 -27.81 -12.41 -14.95
C GLU A 238 -26.89 -12.78 -16.12
N TYR A 239 -26.31 -11.77 -16.77
CA TYR A 239 -25.39 -11.96 -17.89
C TYR A 239 -24.15 -12.80 -17.50
N LEU A 240 -23.54 -12.52 -16.34
CA LEU A 240 -22.39 -13.29 -15.82
C LEU A 240 -22.82 -14.69 -15.33
N GLY A 241 -24.06 -14.83 -14.85
CA GLY A 241 -24.64 -16.11 -14.45
C GLY A 241 -24.71 -17.15 -15.56
N GLU A 242 -24.82 -16.72 -16.82
CA GLU A 242 -24.82 -17.60 -18.00
C GLU A 242 -23.53 -18.42 -18.15
N LEU A 243 -22.42 -17.96 -17.56
CA LEU A 243 -21.15 -18.69 -17.53
C LEU A 243 -21.19 -19.93 -16.62
N ASN A 244 -22.22 -20.02 -15.77
CA ASN A 244 -22.44 -21.14 -14.84
C ASN A 244 -21.17 -21.49 -14.03
N VAL A 245 -20.60 -20.49 -13.37
CA VAL A 245 -19.41 -20.63 -12.54
C VAL A 245 -19.58 -19.89 -11.21
N SER A 246 -18.96 -20.43 -10.17
CA SER A 246 -18.98 -19.84 -8.83
C SER A 246 -18.25 -18.48 -8.81
N HIS A 247 -18.74 -17.57 -7.96
CA HIS A 247 -18.16 -16.22 -7.76
C HIS A 247 -18.25 -15.27 -8.95
N THR A 248 -19.19 -15.49 -9.86
CA THR A 248 -19.60 -14.50 -10.85
C THR A 248 -20.82 -13.74 -10.37
N GLY A 249 -20.89 -12.47 -10.70
CA GLY A 249 -22.02 -11.63 -10.36
C GLY A 249 -21.63 -10.17 -10.27
N SER A 250 -22.62 -9.35 -10.00
CA SER A 250 -22.48 -7.92 -9.84
C SER A 250 -23.32 -7.45 -8.66
N GLY A 251 -23.01 -6.27 -8.14
CA GLY A 251 -23.80 -5.65 -7.09
C GLY A 251 -23.60 -4.14 -7.10
N TYR A 252 -24.63 -3.42 -6.69
CA TYR A 252 -24.56 -1.99 -6.50
C TYR A 252 -24.95 -1.61 -5.10
N ARG A 253 -24.16 -0.74 -4.48
CA ARG A 253 -24.48 -0.10 -3.22
C ARG A 253 -24.45 1.40 -3.43
N ALA A 254 -25.58 2.04 -3.29
CA ALA A 254 -25.65 3.50 -3.37
C ALA A 254 -24.71 4.13 -2.35
N PRO A 255 -24.00 5.21 -2.71
CA PRO A 255 -23.30 6.03 -1.75
C PRO A 255 -24.29 6.49 -0.69
N THR A 256 -23.98 6.28 0.59
CA THR A 256 -24.76 6.89 1.67
C THR A 256 -24.56 8.39 1.56
N SER A 257 -25.57 9.12 1.08
CA SER A 257 -25.59 10.56 1.18
C SER A 257 -25.52 10.91 2.67
N ARG A 258 -24.52 11.65 3.08
CA ARG A 258 -24.55 12.37 4.35
C ARG A 258 -25.44 13.60 4.16
N GLU A 259 -26.66 13.42 3.77
CA GLU A 259 -27.68 14.38 4.10
C GLU A 259 -28.12 14.08 5.54
N SER A 260 -27.51 14.85 6.39
CA SER A 260 -27.81 15.06 7.79
C SER A 260 -29.28 15.08 8.10
N ALA A 261 -29.64 14.35 9.12
CA ALA A 261 -30.75 14.72 9.96
C ALA A 261 -30.48 16.06 10.67
#